data_7713bbc019b48bb37fb57f7a0eefdfcd
#
_entry.id   7713bbc019b48bb37fb57f7a0eefdfcd
#
_cell.length_a   1.000
_cell.length_b   1.000
_cell.length_c   1.000
_cell.angle_alpha   90.00
_cell.angle_beta   90.00
_cell.angle_gamma   90.00
#
_symmetry.space_group_name_H-M   'P 1'
#
loop_
_entity.id
_entity.type
_entity.pdbx_description
1 polymer ?
#
loop_
_entity_poly.entity_id
_entity_poly.type
_entity_poly.pdbx_seq_one_letter_code
_entity_poly.pdbx_strand_id
1 'polypeptide(L)'
;TPQTFNFMKVRKPNVDVSSSNFIENEISMMKLLKELNSYFKLSKIEGSKEKIKRTRSRKKLLAREKIDLLLDKKKPYVELMPLAGLKHENGFGAGGTTVVVLGYVSGVLCLINANVATRKAGAIDYATSLKNLRLSQIASENKLLTINLVESGGANLPDQDRVFNNYGKFFLEMSKRSKKGIPTISVVFGNATAGGAYVPGMSDYSIFQNNTAKVFLAGPPLVKMATNEDANDEELGGAQMHSSISGVSDFLAKDEKDALEITKKLIKNIKKPTENKFENDSIAPKFDKKEILGIIPSHLKKPFDIRDLVKRFVDGSEFIEFKENYGRTMFCCWTKINGYPVG
;
A
#
# COMPACT_ATOMS: atom_id res chain seq x y z
N THR A 1 1.61 30.93 -34.37
CA THR A 1 0.59 29.99 -34.90
C THR A 1 0.90 28.60 -34.40
N PRO A 2 0.06 27.95 -33.57
CA PRO A 2 0.31 26.56 -33.17
C PRO A 2 0.14 25.68 -34.41
N GLN A 3 1.17 24.97 -34.79
CA GLN A 3 1.09 23.89 -35.77
C GLN A 3 0.15 22.83 -35.19
N THR A 4 -1.03 22.72 -35.79
CA THR A 4 -1.91 21.57 -35.61
C THR A 4 -1.21 20.34 -36.19
N PHE A 5 -0.61 19.56 -35.34
CA PHE A 5 -0.15 18.23 -35.70
C PHE A 5 -1.37 17.40 -36.11
N ASN A 6 -1.49 17.13 -37.36
CA ASN A 6 -2.52 16.24 -37.92
C ASN A 6 -2.19 14.81 -37.50
N PHE A 7 -2.82 14.36 -36.41
CA PHE A 7 -2.52 13.08 -35.79
C PHE A 7 -3.29 11.93 -36.41
N MET A 8 -2.52 11.05 -36.97
CA MET A 8 -2.64 9.60 -37.13
C MET A 8 -4.02 9.03 -37.46
N LYS A 9 -4.09 8.47 -38.67
CA LYS A 9 -5.10 7.46 -38.99
C LYS A 9 -4.94 6.29 -38.00
N VAL A 10 -5.93 6.07 -37.15
CA VAL A 10 -6.03 4.88 -36.32
C VAL A 10 -6.00 3.67 -37.26
N ARG A 11 -4.89 2.92 -37.27
CA ARG A 11 -4.83 1.67 -38.03
C ARG A 11 -5.93 0.74 -37.51
N LYS A 12 -6.72 0.14 -38.41
CA LYS A 12 -7.70 -0.87 -38.01
C LYS A 12 -7.01 -1.97 -37.21
N PRO A 13 -7.60 -2.44 -36.11
CA PRO A 13 -7.05 -3.55 -35.36
C PRO A 13 -7.05 -4.81 -36.23
N ASN A 14 -6.01 -5.59 -36.12
CA ASN A 14 -5.91 -6.88 -36.81
C ASN A 14 -6.36 -8.03 -35.91
N VAL A 15 -7.51 -7.82 -35.21
CA VAL A 15 -8.05 -8.79 -34.26
C VAL A 15 -9.38 -9.29 -34.78
N ASP A 16 -9.45 -10.60 -34.99
CA ASP A 16 -10.69 -11.31 -35.29
C ASP A 16 -11.21 -11.99 -34.00
N VAL A 17 -12.20 -11.37 -33.38
CA VAL A 17 -12.82 -11.85 -32.12
C VAL A 17 -13.59 -13.15 -32.30
N SER A 18 -13.91 -13.55 -33.54
CA SER A 18 -14.62 -14.79 -33.86
C SER A 18 -13.67 -15.97 -34.11
N SER A 19 -12.37 -15.72 -34.21
CA SER A 19 -11.40 -16.78 -34.46
C SER A 19 -11.28 -17.77 -33.33
N SER A 20 -11.04 -19.04 -33.64
CA SER A 20 -10.81 -20.09 -32.63
C SER A 20 -9.66 -19.74 -31.69
N ASN A 21 -8.59 -19.17 -32.20
CA ASN A 21 -7.45 -18.73 -31.39
C ASN A 21 -7.84 -17.65 -30.38
N PHE A 22 -8.69 -16.69 -30.75
CA PHE A 22 -9.16 -15.65 -29.82
C PHE A 22 -9.98 -16.26 -28.68
N ILE A 23 -10.93 -17.16 -29.03
CA ILE A 23 -11.79 -17.82 -28.06
C ILE A 23 -10.98 -18.71 -27.10
N GLU A 24 -10.00 -19.48 -27.59
CA GLU A 24 -9.11 -20.30 -26.75
C GLU A 24 -8.30 -19.45 -25.79
N ASN A 25 -7.74 -18.32 -26.26
CA ASN A 25 -7.00 -17.38 -25.42
C ASN A 25 -7.89 -16.77 -24.36
N GLU A 26 -9.12 -16.36 -24.71
CA GLU A 26 -10.09 -15.81 -23.76
C GLU A 26 -10.42 -16.80 -22.62
N ILE A 27 -10.72 -18.07 -22.97
CA ILE A 27 -11.00 -19.13 -22.00
C ILE A 27 -9.79 -19.32 -21.06
N SER A 28 -8.58 -19.38 -21.61
CA SER A 28 -7.35 -19.55 -20.85
C SER A 28 -7.10 -18.37 -19.90
N MET A 29 -7.27 -17.14 -20.39
CA MET A 29 -7.09 -15.93 -19.61
C MET A 29 -8.13 -15.83 -18.49
N MET A 30 -9.39 -16.19 -18.75
CA MET A 30 -10.45 -16.23 -17.73
C MET A 30 -10.13 -17.20 -16.61
N LYS A 31 -9.51 -18.36 -16.91
CA LYS A 31 -9.04 -19.30 -15.91
C LYS A 31 -7.96 -18.68 -15.01
N LEU A 32 -6.96 -18.01 -15.59
CA LEU A 32 -5.90 -17.31 -14.84
C LEU A 32 -6.48 -16.18 -13.98
N LEU A 33 -7.42 -15.40 -14.49
CA LEU A 33 -8.10 -14.34 -13.74
C LEU A 33 -8.90 -14.90 -12.57
N LYS A 34 -9.56 -16.05 -12.75
CA LYS A 34 -10.28 -16.74 -11.65
C LYS A 34 -9.30 -17.16 -10.54
N GLU A 35 -8.14 -17.70 -10.89
CA GLU A 35 -7.09 -18.04 -9.93
C GLU A 35 -6.57 -16.78 -9.22
N LEU A 36 -6.20 -15.73 -9.96
CA LEU A 36 -5.74 -14.45 -9.40
C LEU A 36 -6.76 -13.86 -8.43
N ASN A 37 -8.04 -13.84 -8.81
CA ASN A 37 -9.11 -13.34 -7.95
C ASN A 37 -9.26 -14.17 -6.65
N SER A 38 -8.95 -15.47 -6.67
CA SER A 38 -8.93 -16.28 -5.46
C SER A 38 -7.82 -15.82 -4.49
N TYR A 39 -6.66 -15.48 -5.00
CA TYR A 39 -5.56 -14.92 -4.19
C TYR A 39 -5.89 -13.54 -3.63
N PHE A 40 -6.55 -12.67 -4.39
CA PHE A 40 -7.05 -11.39 -3.87
C PHE A 40 -8.06 -11.57 -2.74
N LYS A 41 -8.95 -12.58 -2.82
CA LYS A 41 -9.86 -12.91 -1.71
C LYS A 41 -9.08 -13.35 -0.46
N LEU A 42 -8.04 -14.18 -0.63
CA LEU A 42 -7.19 -14.61 0.48
C LEU A 42 -6.45 -13.43 1.14
N SER A 43 -5.97 -12.46 0.36
CA SER A 43 -5.27 -11.30 0.90
C SER A 43 -6.15 -10.42 1.80
N LYS A 44 -7.48 -10.47 1.60
CA LYS A 44 -8.45 -9.72 2.42
C LYS A 44 -8.75 -10.37 3.78
N ILE A 45 -8.31 -11.61 4.02
CA ILE A 45 -8.48 -12.31 5.29
C ILE A 45 -7.43 -11.81 6.27
N GLU A 46 -7.83 -11.09 7.31
CA GLU A 46 -6.91 -10.47 8.26
C GLU A 46 -6.48 -11.38 9.43
N GLY A 47 -6.68 -12.67 9.35
CA GLY A 47 -6.28 -13.64 10.37
C GLY A 47 -7.29 -14.75 10.58
N SER A 48 -7.10 -15.59 11.60
CA SER A 48 -8.04 -16.67 11.90
C SER A 48 -9.36 -16.13 12.47
N LYS A 49 -10.44 -16.91 12.31
CA LYS A 49 -11.77 -16.55 12.84
C LYS A 49 -11.72 -16.28 14.36
N GLU A 50 -10.96 -17.08 15.11
CA GLU A 50 -10.81 -16.94 16.57
C GLU A 50 -10.14 -15.60 16.94
N LYS A 51 -9.07 -15.24 16.23
CA LYS A 51 -8.36 -13.97 16.47
C LYS A 51 -9.22 -12.77 16.12
N ILE A 52 -9.95 -12.83 15.00
CA ILE A 52 -10.91 -11.80 14.62
C ILE A 52 -12.01 -11.67 15.68
N LYS A 53 -12.59 -12.80 16.13
CA LYS A 53 -13.61 -12.82 17.20
C LYS A 53 -13.08 -12.21 18.49
N ARG A 54 -11.84 -12.55 18.90
CA ARG A 54 -11.19 -11.97 20.09
C ARG A 54 -10.96 -10.46 19.95
N THR A 55 -10.59 -9.98 18.77
CA THR A 55 -10.43 -8.54 18.48
C THR A 55 -11.78 -7.83 18.63
N ARG A 56 -12.85 -8.39 18.07
CA ARG A 56 -14.21 -7.86 18.20
C ARG A 56 -14.73 -7.83 19.62
N SER A 57 -14.48 -8.88 20.43
CA SER A 57 -14.89 -8.90 21.83
C SER A 57 -14.22 -7.77 22.66
N ARG A 58 -13.06 -7.31 22.22
CA ARG A 58 -12.37 -6.14 22.80
C ARG A 58 -12.80 -4.81 22.18
N LYS A 59 -13.84 -4.79 21.34
CA LYS A 59 -14.36 -3.62 20.61
C LYS A 59 -13.31 -2.93 19.73
N LYS A 60 -12.27 -3.67 19.29
CA LYS A 60 -11.22 -3.15 18.40
C LYS A 60 -11.61 -3.33 16.93
N LEU A 61 -11.19 -2.36 16.12
CA LEU A 61 -11.32 -2.38 14.64
C LEU A 61 -10.22 -3.24 14.01
N LEU A 62 -10.54 -3.84 12.87
CA LEU A 62 -9.55 -4.49 12.00
C LEU A 62 -8.76 -3.43 11.20
N ALA A 63 -7.64 -3.84 10.60
CA ALA A 63 -6.76 -2.91 9.88
C ALA A 63 -7.49 -2.19 8.73
N ARG A 64 -8.24 -2.92 7.91
CA ARG A 64 -9.01 -2.32 6.80
C ARG A 64 -10.12 -1.40 7.27
N GLU A 65 -10.75 -1.68 8.38
CA GLU A 65 -11.79 -0.80 8.94
C GLU A 65 -11.22 0.52 9.44
N LYS A 66 -10.02 0.49 10.05
CA LYS A 66 -9.30 1.71 10.42
C LYS A 66 -8.96 2.54 9.17
N ILE A 67 -8.51 1.88 8.10
CA ILE A 67 -8.23 2.54 6.81
C ILE A 67 -9.52 3.14 6.22
N ASP A 68 -10.62 2.39 6.18
CA ASP A 68 -11.90 2.84 5.64
C ASP A 68 -12.47 4.05 6.40
N LEU A 69 -12.21 4.14 7.71
CA LEU A 69 -12.59 5.29 8.52
C LEU A 69 -11.69 6.52 8.27
N LEU A 70 -10.45 6.33 7.85
CA LEU A 70 -9.55 7.42 7.48
C LEU A 70 -9.85 7.99 6.12
N LEU A 71 -10.15 7.12 5.14
CA LEU A 71 -10.32 7.51 3.75
C LEU A 71 -11.49 8.48 3.54
N ASP A 72 -11.30 9.42 2.65
CA ASP A 72 -12.34 10.32 2.19
C ASP A 72 -13.38 9.55 1.39
N LYS A 73 -14.64 9.65 1.80
CA LYS A 73 -15.76 9.00 1.09
C LYS A 73 -15.85 9.53 -0.33
N LYS A 74 -16.14 8.64 -1.29
CA LYS A 74 -16.27 8.94 -2.73
C LYS A 74 -14.98 9.33 -3.45
N LYS A 75 -13.82 9.30 -2.80
CA LYS A 75 -12.52 9.45 -3.46
C LYS A 75 -11.94 8.07 -3.80
N PRO A 76 -11.24 7.94 -4.94
CA PRO A 76 -10.61 6.69 -5.32
C PRO A 76 -9.47 6.33 -4.35
N TYR A 77 -9.25 5.04 -4.18
CA TYR A 77 -8.09 4.50 -3.49
C TYR A 77 -7.62 3.19 -4.13
N VAL A 78 -6.39 2.81 -3.87
CA VAL A 78 -5.83 1.55 -4.35
C VAL A 78 -5.03 0.87 -3.25
N GLU A 79 -5.27 -0.44 -3.03
CA GLU A 79 -4.45 -1.28 -2.16
C GLU A 79 -3.18 -1.70 -2.91
N LEU A 80 -2.02 -1.39 -2.35
CA LEU A 80 -0.72 -1.71 -2.94
C LEU A 80 -0.21 -3.06 -2.45
N MET A 81 0.35 -3.85 -3.36
CA MET A 81 1.02 -5.11 -3.07
C MET A 81 0.19 -6.08 -2.20
N PRO A 82 -1.11 -6.31 -2.50
CA PRO A 82 -1.97 -7.19 -1.69
C PRO A 82 -1.53 -8.65 -1.74
N LEU A 83 -0.73 -9.05 -2.72
CA LEU A 83 -0.22 -10.42 -2.88
C LEU A 83 1.22 -10.59 -2.40
N ALA A 84 1.85 -9.56 -1.80
CA ALA A 84 3.20 -9.70 -1.25
C ALA A 84 3.24 -10.86 -0.25
N GLY A 85 4.25 -11.75 -0.37
CA GLY A 85 4.37 -12.95 0.46
C GLY A 85 3.47 -14.12 0.07
N LEU A 86 2.67 -14.01 -1.00
CA LEU A 86 1.90 -15.14 -1.52
C LEU A 86 2.85 -16.28 -1.94
N LYS A 87 2.58 -17.50 -1.46
CA LYS A 87 3.41 -18.69 -1.72
C LYS A 87 4.88 -18.56 -1.30
N HIS A 88 5.24 -17.55 -0.47
CA HIS A 88 6.57 -17.44 0.08
C HIS A 88 6.74 -18.51 1.16
N GLU A 89 7.84 -19.27 1.08
CA GLU A 89 8.19 -20.27 2.09
C GLU A 89 8.38 -19.60 3.46
N ASN A 90 7.74 -20.15 4.48
CA ASN A 90 7.72 -19.58 5.85
C ASN A 90 7.10 -18.17 5.97
N GLY A 91 6.47 -17.64 4.90
CA GLY A 91 5.81 -16.35 4.93
C GLY A 91 4.45 -16.37 5.64
N PHE A 92 3.96 -15.20 6.01
CA PHE A 92 2.68 -15.04 6.68
C PHE A 92 1.48 -14.98 5.72
N GLY A 93 1.70 -15.35 4.46
CA GLY A 93 0.66 -15.43 3.42
C GLY A 93 0.45 -14.12 2.66
N ALA A 94 -0.56 -14.12 1.79
CA ALA A 94 -0.85 -12.98 0.91
C ALA A 94 -1.08 -11.68 1.67
N GLY A 95 -0.36 -10.65 1.30
CA GLY A 95 -0.36 -9.33 1.93
C GLY A 95 0.57 -9.20 3.13
N GLY A 96 1.18 -10.30 3.63
CA GLY A 96 1.99 -10.28 4.84
C GLY A 96 1.16 -9.86 6.06
N THR A 97 1.76 -9.08 6.94
CA THR A 97 1.11 -8.54 8.15
C THR A 97 0.79 -7.05 8.04
N THR A 98 0.78 -6.50 6.84
CA THR A 98 0.40 -5.10 6.62
C THR A 98 -0.56 -4.93 5.43
N VAL A 99 -1.50 -4.00 5.58
CA VAL A 99 -2.34 -3.48 4.49
C VAL A 99 -1.81 -2.11 4.11
N VAL A 100 -1.49 -1.92 2.84
CA VAL A 100 -0.98 -0.64 2.32
C VAL A 100 -1.96 -0.07 1.31
N VAL A 101 -2.37 1.17 1.53
CA VAL A 101 -3.34 1.86 0.67
C VAL A 101 -2.82 3.24 0.28
N LEU A 102 -2.93 3.55 -1.00
CA LEU A 102 -2.80 4.91 -1.53
C LEU A 102 -4.21 5.47 -1.67
N GLY A 103 -4.52 6.57 -0.98
CA GLY A 103 -5.86 7.15 -0.97
C GLY A 103 -5.90 8.54 -0.33
N TYR A 104 -7.04 9.19 -0.40
CA TYR A 104 -7.21 10.55 0.09
C TYR A 104 -7.67 10.56 1.56
N VAL A 105 -7.03 11.40 2.36
CA VAL A 105 -7.40 11.69 3.74
C VAL A 105 -7.47 13.21 3.91
N SER A 106 -8.63 13.73 4.27
CA SER A 106 -8.87 15.18 4.37
C SER A 106 -8.45 15.95 3.09
N GLY A 107 -8.70 15.38 1.91
CA GLY A 107 -8.34 15.96 0.62
C GLY A 107 -6.88 15.77 0.21
N VAL A 108 -6.03 15.23 1.07
CA VAL A 108 -4.59 15.00 0.80
C VAL A 108 -4.35 13.56 0.36
N LEU A 109 -3.64 13.36 -0.74
CA LEU A 109 -3.22 12.03 -1.17
C LEU A 109 -2.15 11.49 -0.23
N CYS A 110 -2.46 10.41 0.47
CA CYS A 110 -1.63 9.79 1.51
C CYS A 110 -1.32 8.34 1.20
N LEU A 111 -0.19 7.87 1.70
CA LEU A 111 0.13 6.46 1.76
C LEU A 111 -0.14 5.95 3.19
N ILE A 112 -1.10 5.03 3.32
CA ILE A 112 -1.54 4.48 4.61
C ILE A 112 -0.98 3.06 4.73
N ASN A 113 -0.28 2.77 5.83
CA ASN A 113 0.27 1.46 6.15
C ASN A 113 -0.29 0.98 7.49
N ALA A 114 -1.12 -0.05 7.49
CA ALA A 114 -1.76 -0.57 8.69
C ALA A 114 -1.24 -1.97 9.05
N ASN A 115 -0.79 -2.18 10.28
CA ASN A 115 -0.46 -3.49 10.78
C ASN A 115 -1.72 -4.36 10.96
N VAL A 116 -1.66 -5.61 10.54
CA VAL A 116 -2.71 -6.62 10.75
C VAL A 116 -2.41 -7.39 12.03
N ALA A 117 -2.76 -6.82 13.18
CA ALA A 117 -2.46 -7.39 14.50
C ALA A 117 -3.10 -8.79 14.72
N THR A 118 -4.20 -9.09 14.03
CA THR A 118 -4.86 -10.39 14.05
C THR A 118 -4.08 -11.48 13.32
N ARG A 119 -3.06 -11.12 12.52
CA ARG A 119 -2.14 -12.05 11.86
C ARG A 119 -0.76 -11.98 12.53
N LYS A 120 -0.38 -13.04 13.25
CA LYS A 120 0.92 -13.13 13.95
C LYS A 120 1.28 -11.90 14.81
N ALA A 121 0.26 -11.31 15.47
CA ALA A 121 0.40 -10.08 16.27
C ALA A 121 1.03 -8.89 15.51
N GLY A 122 0.84 -8.82 14.19
CA GLY A 122 1.45 -7.78 13.35
C GLY A 122 2.98 -7.90 13.23
N ALA A 123 3.56 -9.05 13.59
CA ALA A 123 5.01 -9.28 13.46
C ALA A 123 5.44 -9.21 11.99
N ILE A 124 6.65 -8.74 11.77
CA ILE A 124 7.20 -8.47 10.45
C ILE A 124 8.05 -9.65 9.99
N ASP A 125 7.61 -10.37 8.98
CA ASP A 125 8.38 -11.37 8.25
C ASP A 125 9.18 -10.74 7.10
N TYR A 126 9.99 -11.55 6.42
CA TYR A 126 10.83 -11.09 5.32
C TYR A 126 10.00 -10.42 4.19
N ALA A 127 8.91 -11.05 3.77
CA ALA A 127 8.05 -10.51 2.70
C ALA A 127 7.40 -9.18 3.09
N THR A 128 6.93 -9.05 4.34
CA THR A 128 6.40 -7.80 4.88
C THR A 128 7.48 -6.72 4.96
N SER A 129 8.72 -7.10 5.31
CA SER A 129 9.84 -6.14 5.36
C SER A 129 10.16 -5.55 3.98
N LEU A 130 10.16 -6.37 2.93
CA LEU A 130 10.32 -5.91 1.54
C LEU A 130 9.15 -5.03 1.10
N LYS A 131 7.93 -5.40 1.45
CA LYS A 131 6.73 -4.58 1.17
C LYS A 131 6.84 -3.22 1.82
N ASN A 132 7.23 -3.14 3.10
CA ASN A 132 7.41 -1.89 3.82
C ASN A 132 8.55 -1.03 3.25
N LEU A 133 9.64 -1.65 2.82
CA LEU A 133 10.72 -0.94 2.15
C LEU A 133 10.23 -0.35 0.81
N ARG A 134 9.51 -1.13 -0.01
CA ARG A 134 8.98 -0.65 -1.29
C ARG A 134 7.97 0.48 -1.11
N LEU A 135 7.06 0.38 -0.12
CA LEU A 135 6.13 1.48 0.17
C LEU A 135 6.87 2.78 0.55
N SER A 136 7.97 2.65 1.30
CA SER A 136 8.78 3.79 1.72
C SER A 136 9.45 4.49 0.53
N GLN A 137 9.91 3.71 -0.46
CA GLN A 137 10.43 4.24 -1.72
C GLN A 137 9.35 4.97 -2.52
N ILE A 138 8.16 4.36 -2.68
CA ILE A 138 7.01 5.00 -3.35
C ILE A 138 6.64 6.32 -2.68
N ALA A 139 6.61 6.35 -1.34
CA ALA A 139 6.33 7.58 -0.60
C ALA A 139 7.40 8.66 -0.85
N SER A 140 8.68 8.28 -0.89
CA SER A 140 9.80 9.21 -1.14
C SER A 140 9.77 9.75 -2.56
N GLU A 141 9.58 8.89 -3.57
CA GLU A 141 9.55 9.24 -5.00
C GLU A 141 8.39 10.19 -5.32
N ASN A 142 7.23 9.96 -4.71
CA ASN A 142 6.00 10.72 -4.97
C ASN A 142 5.71 11.80 -3.91
N LYS A 143 6.61 12.03 -2.97
CA LYS A 143 6.49 13.03 -1.88
C LYS A 143 5.18 12.88 -1.07
N LEU A 144 4.76 11.63 -0.83
CA LEU A 144 3.50 11.31 -0.16
C LEU A 144 3.65 11.39 1.36
N LEU A 145 2.71 12.07 2.01
CA LEU A 145 2.50 11.95 3.44
C LEU A 145 2.18 10.48 3.78
N THR A 146 2.88 9.92 4.77
CA THR A 146 2.69 8.53 5.18
C THR A 146 1.98 8.45 6.53
N ILE A 147 0.98 7.59 6.65
CA ILE A 147 0.25 7.31 7.88
C ILE A 147 0.49 5.85 8.25
N ASN A 148 1.13 5.61 9.39
CA ASN A 148 1.33 4.27 9.94
C ASN A 148 0.28 4.00 11.04
N LEU A 149 -0.56 3.00 10.86
CA LEU A 149 -1.51 2.50 11.87
C LEU A 149 -0.84 1.33 12.58
N VAL A 150 -0.25 1.63 13.73
CA VAL A 150 0.75 0.76 14.38
C VAL A 150 0.11 -0.14 15.43
N GLU A 151 0.28 -1.44 15.27
CA GLU A 151 0.04 -2.48 16.26
C GLU A 151 0.88 -3.71 15.87
N SER A 152 2.12 -3.81 16.40
CA SER A 152 3.11 -4.78 15.94
C SER A 152 3.95 -5.36 17.08
N GLY A 153 4.11 -6.68 17.07
CA GLY A 153 5.02 -7.40 17.96
C GLY A 153 6.51 -7.31 17.57
N GLY A 154 6.85 -6.49 16.56
CA GLY A 154 8.24 -6.35 16.08
C GLY A 154 8.62 -7.34 15.00
N ALA A 155 9.92 -7.60 14.84
CA ALA A 155 10.43 -8.53 13.82
C ALA A 155 10.09 -9.99 14.15
N ASN A 156 9.80 -10.79 13.11
CA ASN A 156 9.73 -12.25 13.25
C ASN A 156 11.15 -12.78 13.51
N LEU A 157 11.42 -13.25 14.71
CA LEU A 157 12.77 -13.66 15.13
C LEU A 157 13.44 -14.72 14.23
N PRO A 158 12.73 -15.73 13.71
CA PRO A 158 13.33 -16.69 12.77
C PRO A 158 13.85 -16.04 11.46
N ASP A 159 13.36 -14.86 11.07
CA ASP A 159 13.74 -14.13 9.85
C ASP A 159 14.64 -12.93 10.14
N GLN A 160 15.15 -12.78 11.36
CA GLN A 160 15.81 -11.54 11.81
C GLN A 160 17.00 -11.10 10.94
N ASP A 161 17.79 -12.06 10.43
CA ASP A 161 18.93 -11.85 9.55
C ASP A 161 18.56 -11.08 8.27
N ARG A 162 17.37 -11.36 7.72
CA ARG A 162 16.83 -10.73 6.51
C ARG A 162 16.03 -9.46 6.81
N VAL A 163 15.27 -9.47 7.91
CA VAL A 163 14.38 -8.37 8.29
C VAL A 163 15.18 -7.15 8.72
N PHE A 164 16.23 -7.29 9.53
CA PHE A 164 16.97 -6.17 10.08
C PHE A 164 17.61 -5.29 9.01
N ASN A 165 18.21 -5.88 7.97
CA ASN A 165 18.80 -5.13 6.87
C ASN A 165 17.75 -4.27 6.12
N ASN A 166 16.57 -4.85 5.86
CA ASN A 166 15.49 -4.13 5.19
C ASN A 166 14.91 -3.01 6.07
N TYR A 167 14.81 -3.25 7.38
CA TYR A 167 14.32 -2.24 8.33
C TYR A 167 15.32 -1.11 8.54
N GLY A 168 16.62 -1.38 8.53
CA GLY A 168 17.62 -0.32 8.52
C GLY A 168 17.46 0.63 7.34
N LYS A 169 17.21 0.07 6.14
CA LYS A 169 16.90 0.88 4.93
C LYS A 169 15.57 1.62 5.05
N PHE A 170 14.55 0.99 5.62
CA PHE A 170 13.25 1.61 5.87
C PHE A 170 13.37 2.82 6.80
N PHE A 171 14.09 2.71 7.91
CA PHE A 171 14.34 3.81 8.84
C PHE A 171 15.14 4.94 8.19
N LEU A 172 16.15 4.60 7.37
CA LEU A 172 16.89 5.59 6.59
C LEU A 172 15.97 6.39 5.67
N GLU A 173 15.04 5.73 4.99
CA GLU A 173 14.05 6.42 4.13
C GLU A 173 13.07 7.28 4.94
N MET A 174 12.67 6.87 6.14
CA MET A 174 11.87 7.73 7.04
C MET A 174 12.63 9.00 7.39
N SER A 175 13.90 8.89 7.82
CA SER A 175 14.75 10.04 8.15
C SER A 175 14.96 10.98 6.96
N LYS A 176 15.19 10.42 5.75
CA LYS A 176 15.33 11.21 4.52
C LYS A 176 14.05 11.96 4.16
N ARG A 177 12.88 11.35 4.36
CA ARG A 177 11.59 12.01 4.10
C ARG A 177 11.35 13.15 5.08
N SER A 178 11.56 12.92 6.38
CA SER A 178 11.46 13.96 7.41
C SER A 178 12.36 15.16 7.06
N LYS A 179 13.64 14.91 6.74
CA LYS A 179 14.57 15.97 6.30
C LYS A 179 14.06 16.75 5.07
N LYS A 180 13.31 16.12 4.18
CA LYS A 180 12.72 16.75 2.98
C LYS A 180 11.36 17.42 3.24
N GLY A 181 10.88 17.46 4.48
CA GLY A 181 9.57 18.00 4.83
C GLY A 181 8.40 17.14 4.31
N ILE A 182 8.61 15.84 4.11
CA ILE A 182 7.58 14.89 3.75
C ILE A 182 7.14 14.16 5.03
N PRO A 183 6.00 14.54 5.64
CA PRO A 183 5.66 14.10 6.99
C PRO A 183 5.30 12.61 7.06
N THR A 184 5.65 12.00 8.19
CA THR A 184 5.18 10.69 8.62
C THR A 184 4.37 10.86 9.91
N ILE A 185 3.16 10.31 9.94
CA ILE A 185 2.27 10.27 11.10
C ILE A 185 2.15 8.83 11.56
N SER A 186 2.38 8.55 12.84
CA SER A 186 2.12 7.24 13.42
C SER A 186 0.97 7.29 14.40
N VAL A 187 0.02 6.37 14.26
CA VAL A 187 -1.13 6.20 15.15
C VAL A 187 -1.01 4.84 15.81
N VAL A 188 -0.78 4.83 17.12
CA VAL A 188 -0.50 3.61 17.87
C VAL A 188 -1.76 3.13 18.59
N PHE A 189 -2.23 1.92 18.24
CA PHE A 189 -3.47 1.31 18.75
C PHE A 189 -3.24 0.15 19.72
N GLY A 190 -2.03 -0.28 19.87
CA GLY A 190 -1.64 -1.40 20.71
C GLY A 190 -0.14 -1.44 20.90
N ASN A 191 0.42 -2.64 21.01
CA ASN A 191 1.85 -2.78 21.22
C ASN A 191 2.64 -2.37 19.97
N ALA A 192 3.71 -1.64 20.17
CA ALA A 192 4.76 -1.34 19.22
C ALA A 192 6.10 -1.69 19.89
N THR A 193 6.57 -2.91 19.68
CA THR A 193 7.67 -3.51 20.44
C THR A 193 8.93 -3.63 19.62
N ALA A 194 10.09 -3.50 20.25
CA ALA A 194 11.43 -3.63 19.67
C ALA A 194 11.58 -2.74 18.43
N GLY A 195 11.91 -3.31 17.26
CA GLY A 195 11.99 -2.55 16.00
C GLY A 195 10.68 -1.83 15.60
N GLY A 196 9.53 -2.31 16.07
CA GLY A 196 8.23 -1.65 15.87
C GLY A 196 8.09 -0.33 16.61
N ALA A 197 8.81 -0.14 17.73
CA ALA A 197 8.81 1.08 18.51
C ALA A 197 9.51 2.26 17.77
N TYR A 198 10.45 1.95 16.89
CA TYR A 198 11.12 2.99 16.08
C TYR A 198 10.17 3.69 15.13
N VAL A 199 9.11 3.03 14.65
CA VAL A 199 8.16 3.62 13.71
C VAL A 199 7.48 4.87 14.31
N PRO A 200 6.80 4.81 15.46
CA PRO A 200 6.29 6.01 16.12
C PRO A 200 7.39 6.94 16.63
N GLY A 201 8.50 6.40 17.15
CA GLY A 201 9.59 7.22 17.70
C GLY A 201 10.35 8.06 16.67
N MET A 202 10.31 7.67 15.38
CA MET A 202 10.94 8.41 14.28
C MET A 202 9.95 9.17 13.40
N SER A 203 8.66 9.12 13.71
CA SER A 203 7.62 9.84 12.98
C SER A 203 7.66 11.33 13.33
N ASP A 204 7.27 12.18 12.36
CA ASP A 204 7.18 13.62 12.57
C ASP A 204 6.01 13.97 13.51
N TYR A 205 4.99 13.11 13.54
CA TYR A 205 3.85 13.22 14.48
C TYR A 205 3.43 11.84 14.97
N SER A 206 3.06 11.77 16.25
CA SER A 206 2.62 10.54 16.89
C SER A 206 1.33 10.73 17.69
N ILE A 207 0.38 9.80 17.50
CA ILE A 207 -0.93 9.80 18.18
C ILE A 207 -1.07 8.46 18.88
N PHE A 208 -1.21 8.46 20.21
CA PHE A 208 -1.31 7.24 21.00
C PHE A 208 -2.72 7.08 21.54
N GLN A 209 -3.29 5.89 21.36
CA GLN A 209 -4.56 5.55 22.01
C GLN A 209 -4.33 5.28 23.49
N ASN A 210 -5.05 5.98 24.33
CA ASN A 210 -5.00 5.82 25.78
C ASN A 210 -5.31 4.39 26.22
N ASN A 211 -4.67 3.91 27.27
CA ASN A 211 -4.82 2.59 27.89
C ASN A 211 -4.48 1.37 27.02
N THR A 212 -4.19 1.55 25.75
CA THR A 212 -3.93 0.42 24.83
C THR A 212 -2.61 0.52 24.09
N ALA A 213 -2.20 1.74 23.69
CA ALA A 213 -0.93 1.97 23.04
C ALA A 213 0.23 1.77 24.02
N LYS A 214 1.19 0.92 23.63
CA LYS A 214 2.39 0.65 24.40
C LYS A 214 3.58 0.61 23.48
N VAL A 215 4.53 1.49 23.71
CA VAL A 215 5.73 1.66 22.89
C VAL A 215 6.96 1.49 23.77
N PHE A 216 7.70 0.39 23.56
CA PHE A 216 8.94 0.12 24.29
C PHE A 216 9.86 -0.78 23.46
N LEU A 217 11.16 -0.66 23.68
CA LEU A 217 12.15 -1.52 23.01
C LEU A 217 12.15 -2.94 23.55
N ALA A 218 11.94 -3.07 24.86
CA ALA A 218 11.80 -4.35 25.56
C ALA A 218 10.58 -4.28 26.48
N GLY A 219 9.71 -5.27 26.42
CA GLY A 219 8.56 -5.38 27.33
C GLY A 219 8.96 -5.88 28.74
N PRO A 220 8.06 -5.80 29.73
CA PRO A 220 8.34 -6.17 31.13
C PRO A 220 9.04 -7.52 31.33
N PRO A 221 8.70 -8.60 30.59
CA PRO A 221 9.41 -9.88 30.76
C PRO A 221 10.89 -9.81 30.40
N LEU A 222 11.26 -9.04 29.37
CA LEU A 222 12.66 -8.86 28.98
C LEU A 222 13.41 -7.94 29.94
N VAL A 223 12.76 -6.90 30.46
CA VAL A 223 13.31 -6.02 31.49
C VAL A 223 13.62 -6.86 32.73
N LYS A 224 12.66 -7.67 33.20
CA LYS A 224 12.86 -8.57 34.33
C LYS A 224 14.02 -9.51 34.15
N MET A 225 14.16 -10.08 32.94
CA MET A 225 15.26 -11.01 32.63
C MET A 225 16.62 -10.30 32.58
N ALA A 226 16.68 -9.06 32.07
CA ALA A 226 17.93 -8.34 31.89
C ALA A 226 18.42 -7.61 33.15
N THR A 227 17.51 -7.02 33.93
CA THR A 227 17.84 -6.15 35.09
C THR A 227 17.34 -6.67 36.43
N ASN A 228 16.55 -7.76 36.44
CA ASN A 228 15.83 -8.29 37.59
C ASN A 228 14.82 -7.30 38.23
N GLU A 229 14.42 -6.27 37.48
CA GLU A 229 13.44 -5.29 37.90
C GLU A 229 12.03 -5.70 37.47
N ASP A 230 11.03 -5.50 38.31
CA ASP A 230 9.63 -5.66 37.94
C ASP A 230 9.13 -4.34 37.33
N ALA A 231 8.75 -4.38 36.06
CA ALA A 231 8.25 -3.23 35.34
C ALA A 231 6.76 -3.39 35.02
N ASN A 232 6.01 -2.29 35.14
CA ASN A 232 4.63 -2.22 34.67
C ASN A 232 4.59 -1.73 33.22
N ASP A 233 3.74 -2.34 32.39
CA ASP A 233 3.56 -1.97 30.99
C ASP A 233 3.25 -0.47 30.78
N GLU A 234 2.39 0.11 31.65
CA GLU A 234 1.98 1.51 31.50
C GLU A 234 3.10 2.48 31.94
N GLU A 235 3.86 2.13 32.96
CA GLU A 235 4.99 2.92 33.43
C GLU A 235 6.19 2.81 32.46
N LEU A 236 6.38 1.63 31.87
CA LEU A 236 7.50 1.37 30.96
C LEU A 236 7.32 2.04 29.59
N GLY A 237 6.11 2.04 29.05
CA GLY A 237 5.85 2.53 27.71
C GLY A 237 4.40 2.79 27.36
N GLY A 238 3.56 3.06 28.36
CA GLY A 238 2.15 3.37 28.18
C GLY A 238 1.92 4.74 27.53
N ALA A 239 0.73 4.92 26.99
CA ALA A 239 0.36 6.15 26.27
C ALA A 239 0.44 7.40 27.15
N GLN A 240 0.02 7.30 28.42
CA GLN A 240 0.09 8.40 29.40
C GLN A 240 1.54 8.79 29.69
N MET A 241 2.41 7.82 29.96
CA MET A 241 3.83 8.06 30.21
C MET A 241 4.48 8.76 29.01
N HIS A 242 4.22 8.29 27.77
CA HIS A 242 4.77 8.90 26.57
C HIS A 242 4.19 10.28 26.26
N SER A 243 2.97 10.57 26.70
CA SER A 243 2.34 11.88 26.51
C SER A 243 2.79 12.93 27.54
N SER A 244 3.11 12.50 28.78
CA SER A 244 3.36 13.45 29.89
C SER A 244 4.81 13.46 30.39
N ILE A 245 5.59 12.39 30.15
CA ILE A 245 6.95 12.27 30.68
C ILE A 245 7.99 12.26 29.55
N SER A 246 7.90 11.32 28.62
CA SER A 246 8.91 11.19 27.55
C SER A 246 8.72 12.14 26.36
N GLY A 247 7.48 12.62 26.14
CA GLY A 247 7.14 13.48 25.01
C GLY A 247 7.11 12.77 23.64
N VAL A 248 7.19 11.44 23.60
CA VAL A 248 7.14 10.68 22.34
C VAL A 248 5.73 10.67 21.74
N SER A 249 4.69 10.79 22.56
CA SER A 249 3.30 10.92 22.12
C SER A 249 2.90 12.39 22.04
N ASP A 250 2.70 12.93 20.83
CA ASP A 250 2.25 14.30 20.62
C ASP A 250 0.77 14.49 20.95
N PHE A 251 -0.03 13.45 20.70
CA PHE A 251 -1.48 13.48 20.93
C PHE A 251 -1.94 12.21 21.63
N LEU A 252 -2.78 12.38 22.64
CA LEU A 252 -3.42 11.30 23.37
C LEU A 252 -4.87 11.18 22.92
N ALA A 253 -5.24 10.05 22.34
CA ALA A 253 -6.59 9.77 21.85
C ALA A 253 -7.37 8.90 22.85
N LYS A 254 -8.66 9.12 22.98
CA LYS A 254 -9.55 8.37 23.89
C LYS A 254 -9.73 6.92 23.43
N ASP A 255 -9.95 6.74 22.15
CA ASP A 255 -10.22 5.45 21.51
C ASP A 255 -9.73 5.45 20.05
N GLU A 256 -9.96 4.33 19.33
CA GLU A 256 -9.51 4.17 17.94
C GLU A 256 -10.14 5.21 16.99
N LYS A 257 -11.41 5.56 17.18
CA LYS A 257 -12.11 6.54 16.34
C LYS A 257 -11.59 7.95 16.57
N ASP A 258 -11.39 8.32 17.82
CA ASP A 258 -10.81 9.62 18.18
C ASP A 258 -9.39 9.76 17.61
N ALA A 259 -8.57 8.72 17.69
CA ALA A 259 -7.23 8.71 17.09
C ALA A 259 -7.25 8.97 15.57
N LEU A 260 -8.20 8.36 14.87
CA LEU A 260 -8.38 8.57 13.42
C LEU A 260 -8.89 9.98 13.11
N GLU A 261 -9.79 10.53 13.93
CA GLU A 261 -10.28 11.92 13.77
C GLU A 261 -9.19 12.96 14.08
N ILE A 262 -8.34 12.74 15.09
CA ILE A 262 -7.15 13.57 15.35
C ILE A 262 -6.24 13.55 14.14
N THR A 263 -6.00 12.35 13.54
CA THR A 263 -5.18 12.19 12.34
C THR A 263 -5.72 13.04 11.18
N LYS A 264 -7.03 12.98 10.90
CA LYS A 264 -7.68 13.78 9.85
C LYS A 264 -7.53 15.28 10.09
N LYS A 265 -7.78 15.72 11.33
CA LYS A 265 -7.63 17.12 11.70
C LYS A 265 -6.18 17.60 11.54
N LEU A 266 -5.20 16.78 11.95
CA LEU A 266 -3.79 17.08 11.82
C LEU A 266 -3.41 17.25 10.34
N ILE A 267 -3.78 16.30 9.47
CA ILE A 267 -3.49 16.36 8.04
C ILE A 267 -4.07 17.62 7.40
N LYS A 268 -5.31 17.98 7.72
CA LYS A 268 -5.96 19.19 7.22
C LYS A 268 -5.18 20.47 7.56
N ASN A 269 -4.47 20.48 8.68
CA ASN A 269 -3.71 21.65 9.14
C ASN A 269 -2.28 21.70 8.62
N ILE A 270 -1.65 20.54 8.34
CA ILE A 270 -0.24 20.49 7.93
C ILE A 270 -0.02 20.37 6.42
N LYS A 271 -1.06 20.04 5.65
CA LYS A 271 -0.97 19.88 4.20
C LYS A 271 -2.14 20.55 3.48
N LYS A 272 -1.84 21.12 2.31
CA LYS A 272 -2.88 21.55 1.37
C LYS A 272 -3.50 20.34 0.66
N PRO A 273 -4.79 20.38 0.29
CA PRO A 273 -5.40 19.35 -0.54
C PRO A 273 -4.60 19.09 -1.82
N THR A 274 -4.57 17.83 -2.23
CA THR A 274 -3.94 17.44 -3.49
C THR A 274 -4.87 17.81 -4.65
N GLU A 275 -4.41 18.67 -5.53
CA GLU A 275 -5.16 19.07 -6.72
C GLU A 275 -5.08 17.96 -7.79
N ASN A 276 -6.22 17.57 -8.32
CA ASN A 276 -6.30 16.71 -9.50
C ASN A 276 -6.22 17.61 -10.76
N LYS A 277 -5.06 17.61 -11.39
CA LYS A 277 -4.81 18.45 -12.58
C LYS A 277 -5.41 17.90 -13.89
N PHE A 278 -5.98 16.69 -13.89
CA PHE A 278 -6.33 15.97 -15.14
C PHE A 278 -7.75 15.39 -15.15
N GLU A 279 -8.68 15.92 -14.34
CA GLU A 279 -10.03 15.33 -14.21
C GLU A 279 -10.92 15.39 -15.48
N ASN A 280 -10.55 16.14 -16.54
CA ASN A 280 -11.45 16.41 -17.67
C ASN A 280 -10.93 16.07 -19.07
N ASP A 281 -9.72 15.53 -19.22
CA ASP A 281 -9.11 15.27 -20.55
C ASP A 281 -9.13 13.81 -20.97
N SER A 282 -9.85 12.94 -20.27
CA SER A 282 -9.91 11.52 -20.58
C SER A 282 -10.89 11.23 -21.72
N ILE A 283 -10.43 10.54 -22.74
CA ILE A 283 -11.23 10.10 -23.89
C ILE A 283 -11.29 8.55 -23.83
N ALA A 284 -12.51 8.01 -23.81
CA ALA A 284 -12.66 6.55 -23.77
C ALA A 284 -11.98 5.86 -24.96
N PRO A 285 -11.35 4.69 -24.76
CA PRO A 285 -10.82 3.89 -25.86
C PRO A 285 -11.90 3.57 -26.90
N LYS A 286 -11.53 3.55 -28.18
CA LYS A 286 -12.46 3.22 -29.28
C LYS A 286 -12.74 1.71 -29.41
N PHE A 287 -11.91 0.86 -28.80
CA PHE A 287 -12.03 -0.60 -28.83
C PHE A 287 -12.41 -1.13 -27.44
N ASP A 288 -13.17 -2.23 -27.42
CA ASP A 288 -13.65 -2.81 -26.16
C ASP A 288 -12.47 -3.41 -25.36
N LYS A 289 -12.33 -2.94 -24.12
CA LYS A 289 -11.34 -3.47 -23.18
C LYS A 289 -11.48 -4.97 -22.89
N LYS A 290 -12.67 -5.56 -23.07
CA LYS A 290 -12.89 -7.00 -22.89
C LYS A 290 -12.12 -7.84 -23.90
N GLU A 291 -11.85 -7.30 -25.07
CA GLU A 291 -11.07 -7.99 -26.11
C GLU A 291 -9.62 -8.27 -25.69
N ILE A 292 -9.09 -7.58 -24.66
CA ILE A 292 -7.77 -7.86 -24.08
C ILE A 292 -7.63 -9.34 -23.69
N LEU A 293 -8.71 -9.96 -23.22
CA LEU A 293 -8.72 -11.36 -22.78
C LEU A 293 -8.36 -12.35 -23.91
N GLY A 294 -8.75 -12.04 -25.14
CA GLY A 294 -8.49 -12.91 -26.28
C GLY A 294 -7.25 -12.54 -27.11
N ILE A 295 -6.69 -11.35 -26.91
CA ILE A 295 -5.51 -10.87 -27.66
C ILE A 295 -4.24 -11.54 -27.19
N ILE A 296 -4.07 -11.71 -25.88
CA ILE A 296 -2.85 -12.27 -25.29
C ILE A 296 -2.87 -13.79 -25.46
N PRO A 297 -1.89 -14.38 -26.20
CA PRO A 297 -1.87 -15.82 -26.39
C PRO A 297 -1.68 -16.58 -25.08
N SER A 298 -2.38 -17.69 -24.92
CA SER A 298 -2.20 -18.63 -23.81
C SER A 298 -0.83 -19.30 -23.80
N HIS A 299 -0.19 -19.38 -24.97
CA HIS A 299 1.12 -19.99 -25.14
C HIS A 299 2.19 -18.93 -25.32
N LEU A 300 3.15 -18.84 -24.37
CA LEU A 300 4.19 -17.79 -24.31
C LEU A 300 5.08 -17.66 -25.56
N LYS A 301 5.16 -18.69 -26.41
CA LYS A 301 5.94 -18.65 -27.64
C LYS A 301 5.16 -18.12 -28.86
N LYS A 302 3.85 -17.89 -28.73
CA LYS A 302 3.06 -17.28 -29.81
C LYS A 302 3.23 -15.75 -29.79
N PRO A 303 3.72 -15.12 -30.86
CA PRO A 303 3.78 -13.67 -30.93
C PRO A 303 2.39 -13.07 -31.13
N PHE A 304 2.21 -11.84 -30.65
CA PHE A 304 1.03 -11.00 -30.92
C PHE A 304 1.47 -9.54 -31.07
N ASP A 305 0.64 -8.72 -31.70
CA ASP A 305 0.94 -7.29 -31.83
C ASP A 305 0.50 -6.54 -30.55
N ILE A 306 1.49 -6.05 -29.82
CA ILE A 306 1.26 -5.28 -28.58
C ILE A 306 0.43 -4.00 -28.83
N ARG A 307 0.46 -3.45 -30.06
CA ARG A 307 -0.33 -2.27 -30.42
C ARG A 307 -1.82 -2.52 -30.30
N ASP A 308 -2.26 -3.75 -30.62
CA ASP A 308 -3.66 -4.12 -30.48
C ASP A 308 -4.10 -4.19 -29.01
N LEU A 309 -3.20 -4.60 -28.13
CA LEU A 309 -3.44 -4.54 -26.68
C LEU A 309 -3.55 -3.08 -26.19
N VAL A 310 -2.55 -2.25 -26.54
CA VAL A 310 -2.47 -0.86 -26.06
C VAL A 310 -3.69 -0.03 -26.47
N LYS A 311 -4.21 -0.19 -27.70
CA LYS A 311 -5.41 0.50 -28.18
C LYS A 311 -6.67 0.30 -27.31
N ARG A 312 -6.70 -0.71 -26.44
CA ARG A 312 -7.88 -1.04 -25.62
C ARG A 312 -7.89 -0.41 -24.24
N PHE A 313 -6.79 0.27 -23.87
CA PHE A 313 -6.75 0.93 -22.56
C PHE A 313 -6.21 2.37 -22.58
N VAL A 314 -5.69 2.84 -23.72
CA VAL A 314 -5.23 4.23 -23.84
C VAL A 314 -6.32 5.15 -24.35
N ASP A 315 -6.25 6.42 -23.98
CA ASP A 315 -7.23 7.44 -24.35
C ASP A 315 -7.40 7.57 -25.85
N GLY A 316 -8.66 7.52 -26.31
CA GLY A 316 -9.01 7.58 -27.73
C GLY A 316 -8.42 6.46 -28.60
N SER A 317 -7.78 5.45 -28.01
CA SER A 317 -6.99 4.41 -28.70
C SER A 317 -5.84 4.98 -29.52
N GLU A 318 -5.29 6.12 -29.08
CA GLU A 318 -4.28 6.88 -29.80
C GLU A 318 -2.92 6.86 -29.09
N PHE A 319 -1.86 6.69 -29.84
CA PHE A 319 -0.49 6.77 -29.36
C PHE A 319 0.47 7.23 -30.45
N ILE A 320 1.61 7.77 -30.05
CA ILE A 320 2.73 8.11 -30.95
C ILE A 320 3.82 7.08 -30.73
N GLU A 321 4.09 6.25 -31.73
CA GLU A 321 5.14 5.26 -31.63
C GLU A 321 6.53 5.92 -31.73
N PHE A 322 7.42 5.57 -30.81
CA PHE A 322 8.79 6.06 -30.77
C PHE A 322 9.71 5.03 -31.42
N LYS A 323 10.52 5.44 -32.41
CA LYS A 323 11.44 4.60 -33.16
C LYS A 323 10.77 3.41 -33.83
N GLU A 324 9.63 3.60 -34.51
CA GLU A 324 8.81 2.57 -35.14
C GLU A 324 9.62 1.60 -36.03
N ASN A 325 10.68 2.09 -36.69
CA ASN A 325 11.49 1.31 -37.60
C ASN A 325 12.77 0.72 -37.01
N TYR A 326 13.06 1.01 -35.70
CA TYR A 326 14.26 0.56 -35.05
C TYR A 326 13.93 -0.33 -33.85
N GLY A 327 14.58 -1.51 -33.74
CA GLY A 327 14.32 -2.45 -32.65
C GLY A 327 12.88 -2.96 -32.63
N ARG A 328 12.33 -3.36 -33.76
CA ARG A 328 10.90 -3.66 -33.98
C ARG A 328 10.30 -4.75 -33.08
N THR A 329 11.10 -5.43 -32.30
CA THR A 329 10.66 -6.40 -31.28
C THR A 329 10.27 -5.73 -29.96
N MET A 330 10.56 -4.42 -29.83
CA MET A 330 10.14 -3.60 -28.68
C MET A 330 9.22 -2.49 -29.19
N PHE A 331 8.09 -2.33 -28.53
CA PHE A 331 7.14 -1.24 -28.80
C PHE A 331 7.30 -0.17 -27.70
N CYS A 332 7.60 1.06 -28.12
CA CYS A 332 7.68 2.23 -27.26
C CYS A 332 6.76 3.30 -27.80
N CYS A 333 5.98 3.95 -26.96
CA CYS A 333 5.06 4.99 -27.41
C CYS A 333 4.82 6.07 -26.36
N TRP A 334 4.34 7.22 -26.83
CA TRP A 334 3.76 8.27 -26.02
C TRP A 334 2.24 8.25 -26.19
N THR A 335 1.51 8.29 -25.09
CA THR A 335 0.04 8.27 -25.09
C THR A 335 -0.53 8.95 -23.83
N LYS A 336 -1.85 8.87 -23.65
CA LYS A 336 -2.51 9.25 -22.38
C LYS A 336 -3.32 8.06 -21.84
N ILE A 337 -3.41 7.96 -20.53
CA ILE A 337 -4.33 7.05 -19.83
C ILE A 337 -5.08 7.86 -18.80
N ASN A 338 -6.41 7.93 -18.93
CA ASN A 338 -7.28 8.76 -18.08
C ASN A 338 -6.82 10.22 -18.01
N GLY A 339 -6.40 10.80 -19.14
CA GLY A 339 -5.88 12.16 -19.23
C GLY A 339 -4.40 12.33 -18.85
N TYR A 340 -3.79 11.33 -18.21
CA TYR A 340 -2.38 11.41 -17.80
C TYR A 340 -1.44 11.03 -18.93
N PRO A 341 -0.43 11.88 -19.27
CA PRO A 341 0.59 11.52 -20.25
C PRO A 341 1.48 10.40 -19.72
N VAL A 342 1.70 9.39 -20.54
CA VAL A 342 2.52 8.21 -20.24
C VAL A 342 3.39 7.82 -21.41
N GLY A 343 4.52 7.19 -21.11
CA GLY A 343 5.40 6.59 -22.09
C GLY A 343 5.71 5.15 -21.75
#